data_59238427d48098dc1ed4bc3665c7f5a6
#
_entry.id   59238427d48098dc1ed4bc3665c7f5a6
#
_cell.length_a   1.000
_cell.length_b   1.000
_cell.length_c   1.000
_cell.angle_alpha   90.00
_cell.angle_beta   90.00
_cell.angle_gamma   90.00
#
_symmetry.space_group_name_H-M   'P 1'
#
loop_
_entity.id
_entity.type
_entity.pdbx_description
1 polymer ?
#
loop_
_entity_poly.entity_id
_entity_poly.type
_entity_poly.pdbx_seq_one_letter_code
_entity_poly.pdbx_strand_id
1 'polypeptide(L)'
;MIPTVSASGLTLRFGGTLALDDVSVRFGAGVTGLLGPNGAGKTTLLRVLATAVPADRGAFTVLGHDPGTSAGRTDVRRALGYLPQTPGFHQDFSAFEFVDYVAILKELTDRTARHREVRRVLEAVALSDVRGKRIKRLSGGMRQRVALAAALVGDPGFLVLDEPTVGLDPEQRMRFRELIAQAGEGRTVLLSTHQTEDVAMLCHRVVVMAAGRIRFEGTPAELTRRASGRVWSSAERDPAARAGWRTGTGTFRNVGDPPKGAELLEPTLEDGYLLTLDGEPAEVAA
;
A
#
# COMPACT_ATOMS: atom_id res chain seq x y z
N MET A 1 6.52 -18.70 -9.99
CA MET A 1 7.35 -17.67 -9.30
C MET A 1 7.15 -17.86 -7.81
N ILE A 2 8.22 -17.97 -7.02
CA ILE A 2 8.11 -18.16 -5.56
C ILE A 2 7.62 -16.83 -4.97
N PRO A 3 6.51 -16.81 -4.18
CA PRO A 3 6.03 -15.57 -3.58
C PRO A 3 7.01 -15.07 -2.51
N THR A 4 7.24 -13.76 -2.47
CA THR A 4 8.06 -13.11 -1.43
C THR A 4 7.37 -13.15 -0.07
N VAL A 5 6.03 -13.01 -0.08
CA VAL A 5 5.17 -13.07 1.11
C VAL A 5 4.04 -14.03 0.82
N SER A 6 3.77 -14.93 1.76
CA SER A 6 2.62 -15.83 1.72
C SER A 6 1.94 -15.81 3.07
N ALA A 7 0.66 -15.45 3.10
CA ALA A 7 -0.18 -15.43 4.29
C ALA A 7 -1.37 -16.36 4.10
N SER A 8 -1.77 -17.07 5.16
CA SER A 8 -2.87 -18.03 5.18
C SER A 8 -3.67 -17.90 6.47
N GLY A 9 -4.97 -17.64 6.32
CA GLY A 9 -5.93 -17.65 7.42
C GLY A 9 -5.70 -16.56 8.47
N LEU A 10 -5.07 -15.43 8.11
CA LEU A 10 -4.76 -14.39 9.09
C LEU A 10 -6.03 -13.79 9.69
N THR A 11 -6.15 -13.89 10.99
CA THR A 11 -7.28 -13.35 11.77
C THR A 11 -6.73 -12.49 12.90
N LEU A 12 -7.30 -11.31 13.09
CA LEU A 12 -6.92 -10.40 14.17
C LEU A 12 -8.10 -9.58 14.66
N ARG A 13 -8.26 -9.52 15.99
CA ARG A 13 -9.29 -8.72 16.67
C ARG A 13 -8.66 -7.62 17.52
N PHE A 14 -9.30 -6.47 17.55
CA PHE A 14 -9.03 -5.42 18.52
C PHE A 14 -10.29 -5.23 19.39
N GLY A 15 -10.25 -5.73 20.61
CA GLY A 15 -11.45 -5.77 21.46
C GLY A 15 -12.59 -6.54 20.77
N GLY A 16 -13.72 -5.89 20.53
CA GLY A 16 -14.87 -6.48 19.84
C GLY A 16 -14.81 -6.45 18.31
N THR A 17 -13.84 -5.71 17.71
CA THR A 17 -13.78 -5.50 16.26
C THR A 17 -12.87 -6.52 15.59
N LEU A 18 -13.41 -7.27 14.62
CA LEU A 18 -12.67 -8.18 13.77
C LEU A 18 -12.00 -7.37 12.64
N ALA A 19 -10.70 -7.11 12.77
CA ALA A 19 -9.96 -6.29 11.84
C ALA A 19 -9.40 -7.06 10.63
N LEU A 20 -9.06 -8.34 10.82
CA LEU A 20 -8.74 -9.30 9.75
C LEU A 20 -9.58 -10.55 9.99
N ASP A 21 -10.19 -11.06 8.93
CA ASP A 21 -11.11 -12.19 8.96
C ASP A 21 -10.73 -13.20 7.88
N ASP A 22 -9.95 -14.21 8.28
CA ASP A 22 -9.48 -15.31 7.43
C ASP A 22 -8.76 -14.82 6.14
N VAL A 23 -7.83 -13.89 6.30
CA VAL A 23 -7.11 -13.29 5.17
C VAL A 23 -6.01 -14.23 4.68
N SER A 24 -6.15 -14.69 3.43
CA SER A 24 -5.15 -15.46 2.71
C SER A 24 -4.73 -14.70 1.46
N VAL A 25 -3.41 -14.45 1.26
CA VAL A 25 -2.90 -13.63 0.16
C VAL A 25 -1.43 -13.92 -0.10
N ARG A 26 -0.99 -13.74 -1.35
CA ARG A 26 0.42 -13.90 -1.76
C ARG A 26 0.89 -12.66 -2.50
N PHE A 27 2.10 -12.20 -2.16
CA PHE A 27 2.76 -11.09 -2.84
C PHE A 27 4.09 -11.56 -3.44
N GLY A 28 4.35 -11.13 -4.66
CA GLY A 28 5.58 -11.39 -5.41
C GLY A 28 6.27 -10.09 -5.81
N ALA A 29 7.30 -10.18 -6.66
CA ALA A 29 8.04 -9.02 -7.14
C ALA A 29 7.17 -7.99 -7.85
N GLY A 30 7.55 -6.72 -7.72
CA GLY A 30 6.82 -5.56 -8.23
C GLY A 30 5.92 -4.91 -7.19
N VAL A 31 5.20 -3.88 -7.61
CA VAL A 31 4.31 -3.10 -6.74
C VAL A 31 2.90 -3.69 -6.74
N THR A 32 2.41 -4.07 -5.56
CA THR A 32 1.02 -4.48 -5.34
C THR A 32 0.30 -3.41 -4.52
N GLY A 33 -0.84 -2.94 -5.04
CA GLY A 33 -1.73 -2.01 -4.34
C GLY A 33 -2.73 -2.75 -3.45
N LEU A 34 -2.79 -2.40 -2.19
CA LEU A 34 -3.84 -2.84 -1.25
C LEU A 34 -4.90 -1.74 -1.18
N LEU A 35 -5.98 -1.91 -1.93
CA LEU A 35 -7.05 -0.94 -2.09
C LEU A 35 -8.24 -1.28 -1.18
N GLY A 36 -8.89 -0.28 -0.61
CA GLY A 36 -10.08 -0.48 0.21
C GLY A 36 -10.47 0.77 0.98
N PRO A 37 -11.71 0.84 1.50
CA PRO A 37 -12.16 1.98 2.28
C PRO A 37 -11.43 2.07 3.64
N ASN A 38 -11.64 3.18 4.35
CA ASN A 38 -11.17 3.31 5.71
C ASN A 38 -11.83 2.25 6.60
N GLY A 39 -11.06 1.61 7.48
CA GLY A 39 -11.55 0.51 8.32
C GLY A 39 -11.60 -0.86 7.61
N ALA A 40 -11.19 -0.98 6.35
CA ALA A 40 -11.17 -2.26 5.63
C ALA A 40 -10.19 -3.31 6.19
N GLY A 41 -9.26 -2.92 7.07
CA GLY A 41 -8.21 -3.79 7.62
C GLY A 41 -6.84 -3.64 6.95
N LYS A 42 -6.67 -2.73 5.98
CA LYS A 42 -5.41 -2.53 5.24
C LYS A 42 -4.21 -2.30 6.16
N THR A 43 -4.24 -1.22 6.96
CA THR A 43 -3.17 -0.91 7.93
C THR A 43 -2.91 -2.06 8.90
N THR A 44 -3.95 -2.78 9.30
CA THR A 44 -3.82 -3.96 10.17
C THR A 44 -3.04 -5.07 9.48
N LEU A 45 -3.39 -5.41 8.23
CA LEU A 45 -2.66 -6.39 7.44
C LEU A 45 -1.20 -5.98 7.26
N LEU A 46 -0.94 -4.71 6.89
CA LEU A 46 0.42 -4.19 6.75
C LEU A 46 1.22 -4.31 8.05
N ARG A 47 0.62 -3.98 9.20
CA ARG A 47 1.27 -4.10 10.51
C ARG A 47 1.58 -5.54 10.90
N VAL A 48 0.71 -6.48 10.56
CA VAL A 48 0.97 -7.92 10.78
C VAL A 48 2.14 -8.37 9.92
N LEU A 49 2.11 -8.09 8.61
CA LEU A 49 3.19 -8.46 7.69
C LEU A 49 4.52 -7.76 8.01
N ALA A 50 4.47 -6.53 8.54
CA ALA A 50 5.63 -5.81 9.05
C ALA A 50 6.10 -6.28 10.44
N THR A 51 5.50 -7.32 11.01
CA THR A 51 5.80 -7.85 12.36
C THR A 51 5.62 -6.82 13.50
N ALA A 52 4.84 -5.77 13.26
CA ALA A 52 4.56 -4.74 14.27
C ALA A 52 3.43 -5.15 15.23
N VAL A 53 2.52 -6.02 14.76
CA VAL A 53 1.42 -6.59 15.57
C VAL A 53 1.33 -8.09 15.27
N PRO A 54 1.19 -8.98 16.27
CA PRO A 54 0.95 -10.39 16.03
C PRO A 54 -0.48 -10.61 15.53
N ALA A 55 -0.70 -11.63 14.70
CA ALA A 55 -2.04 -12.12 14.37
C ALA A 55 -2.54 -13.06 15.50
N ASP A 56 -3.87 -13.14 15.69
CA ASP A 56 -4.47 -14.07 16.65
C ASP A 56 -4.48 -15.50 16.10
N ARG A 57 -4.65 -15.64 14.78
CA ARG A 57 -4.67 -16.92 14.05
C ARG A 57 -4.05 -16.76 12.67
N GLY A 58 -3.76 -17.92 12.07
CA GLY A 58 -3.12 -18.00 10.75
C GLY A 58 -1.61 -17.98 10.85
N ALA A 59 -0.98 -18.08 9.69
CA ALA A 59 0.48 -18.06 9.57
C ALA A 59 0.90 -17.28 8.32
N PHE A 60 2.11 -16.75 8.32
CA PHE A 60 2.68 -16.12 7.13
C PHE A 60 4.20 -16.28 7.10
N THR A 61 4.75 -16.18 5.91
CA THR A 61 6.19 -16.13 5.68
C THR A 61 6.54 -14.87 4.91
N VAL A 62 7.71 -14.31 5.18
CA VAL A 62 8.28 -13.17 4.46
C VAL A 62 9.70 -13.53 4.05
N LEU A 63 10.01 -13.48 2.77
CA LEU A 63 11.32 -13.83 2.21
C LEU A 63 11.81 -15.23 2.69
N GLY A 64 10.88 -16.16 2.86
CA GLY A 64 11.17 -17.53 3.34
C GLY A 64 11.31 -17.67 4.86
N HIS A 65 11.25 -16.57 5.63
CA HIS A 65 11.34 -16.60 7.10
C HIS A 65 9.95 -16.64 7.74
N ASP A 66 9.80 -17.44 8.80
CA ASP A 66 8.60 -17.52 9.63
C ASP A 66 8.72 -16.55 10.83
N PRO A 67 7.96 -15.43 10.87
CA PRO A 67 8.00 -14.48 11.98
C PRO A 67 7.32 -14.98 13.25
N GLY A 68 6.67 -16.13 13.23
CA GLY A 68 6.17 -16.81 14.43
C GLY A 68 7.30 -17.19 15.40
N THR A 69 8.51 -17.43 14.89
CA THR A 69 9.70 -17.66 15.69
C THR A 69 10.46 -16.36 16.00
N SER A 70 11.20 -16.30 17.12
CA SER A 70 12.01 -15.12 17.48
C SER A 70 13.10 -14.84 16.44
N ALA A 71 13.80 -15.88 15.98
CA ALA A 71 14.84 -15.77 14.96
C ALA A 71 14.27 -15.30 13.63
N GLY A 72 13.23 -15.96 13.12
CA GLY A 72 12.60 -15.58 11.85
C GLY A 72 12.01 -14.16 11.87
N ARG A 73 11.48 -13.72 13.02
CA ARG A 73 11.00 -12.33 13.19
C ARG A 73 12.13 -11.32 13.07
N THR A 74 13.30 -11.62 13.64
CA THR A 74 14.49 -10.79 13.51
C THR A 74 14.97 -10.74 12.05
N ASP A 75 15.02 -11.87 11.36
CA ASP A 75 15.42 -11.94 9.96
C ASP A 75 14.47 -11.19 9.04
N VAL A 76 13.15 -11.33 9.26
CA VAL A 76 12.14 -10.52 8.56
C VAL A 76 12.40 -9.02 8.76
N ARG A 77 12.63 -8.57 10.00
CA ARG A 77 12.85 -7.14 10.31
C ARG A 77 14.13 -6.57 9.68
N ARG A 78 15.17 -7.38 9.54
CA ARG A 78 16.39 -6.99 8.81
C ARG A 78 16.11 -6.76 7.33
N ALA A 79 15.34 -7.64 6.72
CA ALA A 79 15.06 -7.67 5.28
C ALA A 79 13.80 -6.86 4.86
N LEU A 80 13.07 -6.29 5.81
CA LEU A 80 11.84 -5.53 5.61
C LEU A 80 12.10 -4.02 5.70
N GLY A 81 11.52 -3.24 4.79
CA GLY A 81 11.33 -1.79 4.94
C GLY A 81 9.88 -1.47 5.27
N TYR A 82 9.65 -0.62 6.27
CA TYR A 82 8.28 -0.23 6.64
C TYR A 82 8.15 1.29 6.77
N LEU A 83 7.23 1.86 5.99
CA LEU A 83 6.80 3.25 6.11
C LEU A 83 5.36 3.25 6.66
N PRO A 84 5.15 3.60 7.92
CA PRO A 84 3.83 3.69 8.52
C PRO A 84 3.08 4.94 8.04
N GLN A 85 1.75 4.92 8.11
CA GLN A 85 0.89 6.05 7.75
C GLN A 85 1.27 7.36 8.48
N THR A 86 1.67 7.25 9.74
CA THR A 86 2.18 8.37 10.52
C THR A 86 3.57 8.02 11.05
N PRO A 87 4.64 8.47 10.36
CA PRO A 87 5.99 8.24 10.82
C PRO A 87 6.28 8.94 12.13
N GLY A 88 6.80 8.20 13.11
CA GLY A 88 7.22 8.73 14.42
C GLY A 88 8.61 9.37 14.34
N PHE A 89 8.69 10.64 13.99
CA PHE A 89 9.96 11.34 13.90
C PHE A 89 10.45 11.90 15.25
N HIS A 90 11.74 11.76 15.52
CA HIS A 90 12.43 12.62 16.49
C HIS A 90 12.64 14.00 15.86
N GLN A 91 11.81 14.96 16.24
CA GLN A 91 11.70 16.28 15.60
C GLN A 91 13.01 17.10 15.61
N ASP A 92 13.88 16.86 16.57
CA ASP A 92 15.18 17.55 16.73
C ASP A 92 16.31 16.87 15.95
N PHE A 93 16.12 15.64 15.49
CA PHE A 93 17.08 14.97 14.60
C PHE A 93 17.10 15.66 13.25
N SER A 94 18.27 15.70 12.62
CA SER A 94 18.38 15.96 11.19
C SER A 94 17.85 14.75 10.38
N ALA A 95 17.60 14.95 9.09
CA ALA A 95 17.23 13.84 8.22
C ALA A 95 18.30 12.72 8.24
N PHE A 96 19.58 13.09 8.26
CA PHE A 96 20.69 12.14 8.35
C PHE A 96 20.66 11.36 9.67
N GLU A 97 20.54 12.05 10.81
CA GLU A 97 20.53 11.41 12.13
C GLU A 97 19.35 10.46 12.31
N PHE A 98 18.18 10.81 11.78
CA PHE A 98 17.02 9.93 11.84
C PHE A 98 17.22 8.64 11.00
N VAL A 99 17.72 8.76 9.77
CA VAL A 99 17.98 7.61 8.92
C VAL A 99 19.13 6.76 9.48
N ASP A 100 20.18 7.38 10.06
CA ASP A 100 21.28 6.70 10.75
C ASP A 100 20.79 5.93 11.98
N TYR A 101 19.87 6.51 12.75
CA TYR A 101 19.22 5.84 13.87
C TYR A 101 18.47 4.57 13.43
N VAL A 102 17.70 4.65 12.34
CA VAL A 102 17.02 3.47 11.78
C VAL A 102 18.02 2.43 11.27
N ALA A 103 19.13 2.87 10.69
CA ALA A 103 20.20 1.97 10.24
C ALA A 103 20.87 1.24 11.42
N ILE A 104 21.03 1.90 12.58
CA ILE A 104 21.51 1.24 13.81
C ILE A 104 20.49 0.20 14.29
N LEU A 105 19.19 0.51 14.28
CA LEU A 105 18.14 -0.44 14.66
C LEU A 105 18.09 -1.66 13.74
N LYS A 106 18.53 -1.51 12.48
CA LYS A 106 18.72 -2.59 11.53
C LYS A 106 20.09 -3.30 11.65
N GLU A 107 20.80 -3.04 12.72
CA GLU A 107 22.07 -3.69 13.06
C GLU A 107 23.21 -3.40 12.05
N LEU A 108 23.18 -2.29 11.34
CA LEU A 108 24.32 -1.82 10.55
C LEU A 108 25.38 -1.24 11.51
N THR A 109 26.23 -2.10 12.06
CA THR A 109 27.16 -1.76 13.15
C THR A 109 28.40 -1.00 12.68
N ASP A 110 28.92 -1.30 11.48
CA ASP A 110 30.06 -0.55 10.93
C ASP A 110 29.68 0.88 10.59
N ARG A 111 30.24 1.84 11.28
CA ARG A 111 29.90 3.25 11.17
C ARG A 111 30.16 3.79 9.75
N THR A 112 31.24 3.39 9.12
CA THR A 112 31.63 3.90 7.80
C THR A 112 30.69 3.40 6.72
N ALA A 113 30.40 2.09 6.72
CA ALA A 113 29.44 1.47 5.82
C ALA A 113 28.03 2.02 6.05
N ARG A 114 27.60 2.14 7.31
CA ARG A 114 26.31 2.71 7.68
C ARG A 114 26.12 4.15 7.18
N HIS A 115 27.09 5.04 7.42
CA HIS A 115 27.01 6.41 6.94
C HIS A 115 27.02 6.51 5.40
N ARG A 116 27.69 5.60 4.70
CA ARG A 116 27.63 5.49 3.24
C ARG A 116 26.22 5.10 2.80
N GLU A 117 25.63 4.10 3.43
CA GLU A 117 24.27 3.65 3.17
C GLU A 117 23.22 4.75 3.43
N VAL A 118 23.34 5.48 4.54
CA VAL A 118 22.48 6.62 4.89
C VAL A 118 22.54 7.69 3.78
N ARG A 119 23.74 8.01 3.28
CA ARG A 119 23.88 8.97 2.17
C ARG A 119 23.24 8.43 0.88
N ARG A 120 23.44 7.15 0.58
CA ARG A 120 22.84 6.51 -0.60
C ARG A 120 21.31 6.62 -0.60
N VAL A 121 20.66 6.27 0.51
CA VAL A 121 19.18 6.32 0.57
C VAL A 121 18.64 7.74 0.60
N LEU A 122 19.35 8.70 1.22
CA LEU A 122 18.95 10.12 1.19
C LEU A 122 19.12 10.74 -0.21
N GLU A 123 20.14 10.32 -0.97
CA GLU A 123 20.32 10.69 -2.37
C GLU A 123 19.21 10.11 -3.24
N ALA A 124 18.88 8.83 -3.08
CA ALA A 124 17.81 8.16 -3.80
C ALA A 124 16.43 8.84 -3.66
N VAL A 125 16.19 9.54 -2.54
CA VAL A 125 14.96 10.31 -2.33
C VAL A 125 15.14 11.83 -2.53
N ALA A 126 16.23 12.25 -3.18
CA ALA A 126 16.56 13.66 -3.48
C ALA A 126 16.56 14.57 -2.22
N LEU A 127 17.23 14.14 -1.15
CA LEU A 127 17.40 14.90 0.10
C LEU A 127 18.87 15.19 0.46
N SER A 128 19.82 14.98 -0.45
CA SER A 128 21.26 15.19 -0.20
C SER A 128 21.57 16.59 0.35
N ASP A 129 20.98 17.64 -0.25
CA ASP A 129 21.28 19.04 0.12
C ASP A 129 20.67 19.47 1.45
N VAL A 130 19.67 18.73 1.92
CA VAL A 130 18.95 19.05 3.17
C VAL A 130 19.16 18.01 4.26
N ARG A 131 20.06 17.03 4.06
CA ARG A 131 20.31 15.94 5.02
C ARG A 131 20.68 16.40 6.44
N GLY A 132 21.32 17.56 6.58
CA GLY A 132 21.67 18.16 7.87
C GLY A 132 20.56 19.03 8.49
N LYS A 133 19.45 19.27 7.78
CA LYS A 133 18.35 20.05 8.35
C LYS A 133 17.55 19.22 9.34
N ARG A 134 17.14 19.84 10.46
CA ARG A 134 16.26 19.20 11.45
C ARG A 134 14.90 18.90 10.87
N ILE A 135 14.33 17.74 11.20
CA ILE A 135 13.04 17.24 10.66
C ILE A 135 11.90 18.25 10.87
N LYS A 136 11.85 18.93 12.02
CA LYS A 136 10.86 19.99 12.29
C LYS A 136 10.90 21.18 11.31
N ARG A 137 11.99 21.36 10.56
CA ARG A 137 12.18 22.43 9.56
C ARG A 137 11.95 21.94 8.11
N LEU A 138 11.60 20.67 7.92
CA LEU A 138 11.32 20.09 6.62
C LEU A 138 9.83 20.26 6.27
N SER A 139 9.52 20.43 5.00
CA SER A 139 8.16 20.39 4.50
C SER A 139 7.52 19.00 4.69
N GLY A 140 6.18 18.88 4.57
CA GLY A 140 5.47 17.62 4.66
C GLY A 140 6.03 16.56 3.67
N GLY A 141 6.18 16.94 2.40
CA GLY A 141 6.74 16.07 1.38
C GLY A 141 8.21 15.70 1.62
N MET A 142 9.02 16.60 2.19
CA MET A 142 10.40 16.26 2.59
C MET A 142 10.41 15.25 3.75
N ARG A 143 9.52 15.41 4.74
CA ARG A 143 9.40 14.45 5.85
C ARG A 143 8.97 13.08 5.32
N GLN A 144 8.04 13.03 4.38
CA GLN A 144 7.61 11.78 3.76
C GLN A 144 8.78 11.09 3.02
N ARG A 145 9.61 11.86 2.32
CA ARG A 145 10.84 11.33 1.68
C ARG A 145 11.88 10.85 2.68
N VAL A 146 12.02 11.50 3.85
CA VAL A 146 12.87 10.98 4.94
C VAL A 146 12.35 9.63 5.45
N ALA A 147 11.04 9.48 5.60
CA ALA A 147 10.43 8.20 6.01
C ALA A 147 10.66 7.09 4.97
N LEU A 148 10.56 7.43 3.68
CA LEU A 148 10.90 6.47 2.61
C LEU A 148 12.38 6.10 2.62
N ALA A 149 13.29 7.08 2.79
CA ALA A 149 14.72 6.79 2.93
C ALA A 149 15.00 5.84 4.09
N ALA A 150 14.37 6.06 5.25
CA ALA A 150 14.50 5.19 6.42
C ALA A 150 13.96 3.77 6.13
N ALA A 151 12.88 3.64 5.37
CA ALA A 151 12.36 2.33 4.95
C ALA A 151 13.30 1.60 3.97
N LEU A 152 14.06 2.33 3.14
CA LEU A 152 14.99 1.79 2.15
C LEU A 152 16.36 1.39 2.71
N VAL A 153 16.66 1.74 3.96
CA VAL A 153 17.94 1.38 4.61
C VAL A 153 18.15 -0.13 4.63
N GLY A 154 19.36 -0.55 4.29
CA GLY A 154 19.76 -1.97 4.31
C GLY A 154 19.23 -2.77 3.13
N ASP A 155 18.80 -2.10 2.06
CA ASP A 155 18.35 -2.69 0.80
C ASP A 155 17.27 -3.80 0.98
N PRO A 156 16.10 -3.46 1.54
CA PRO A 156 15.08 -4.44 1.89
C PRO A 156 14.53 -5.14 0.64
N GLY A 157 14.37 -6.46 0.71
CA GLY A 157 13.71 -7.25 -0.33
C GLY A 157 12.19 -7.12 -0.34
N PHE A 158 11.61 -6.72 0.80
CA PHE A 158 10.18 -6.44 0.96
C PHE A 158 9.96 -5.04 1.55
N LEU A 159 9.18 -4.21 0.86
CA LEU A 159 8.86 -2.84 1.26
C LEU A 159 7.36 -2.71 1.50
N VAL A 160 6.99 -2.25 2.68
CA VAL A 160 5.60 -2.02 3.10
C VAL A 160 5.38 -0.52 3.27
N LEU A 161 4.42 0.05 2.53
CA LEU A 161 4.12 1.47 2.53
C LEU A 161 2.64 1.69 2.86
N ASP A 162 2.37 2.33 4.00
CA ASP A 162 1.01 2.55 4.46
C ASP A 162 0.56 3.99 4.15
N GLU A 163 -0.35 4.15 3.16
CA GLU A 163 -0.89 5.44 2.69
C GLU A 163 0.20 6.50 2.38
N PRO A 164 1.25 6.16 1.61
CA PRO A 164 2.47 6.97 1.53
C PRO A 164 2.28 8.31 0.79
N THR A 165 1.21 8.48 0.02
CA THR A 165 0.93 9.67 -0.81
C THR A 165 -0.10 10.61 -0.18
N VAL A 166 -0.70 10.22 0.95
CA VAL A 166 -1.70 11.02 1.64
C VAL A 166 -1.11 12.34 2.17
N GLY A 167 -1.83 13.44 1.96
CA GLY A 167 -1.41 14.77 2.42
C GLY A 167 -0.32 15.44 1.55
N LEU A 168 0.06 14.82 0.43
CA LEU A 168 0.93 15.44 -0.57
C LEU A 168 0.10 16.20 -1.60
N ASP A 169 0.61 17.35 -2.04
CA ASP A 169 0.07 18.07 -3.19
C ASP A 169 0.30 17.27 -4.49
N PRO A 170 -0.37 17.61 -5.62
CA PRO A 170 -0.27 16.84 -6.85
C PRO A 170 1.16 16.66 -7.38
N GLU A 171 2.00 17.71 -7.31
CA GLU A 171 3.39 17.65 -7.79
C GLU A 171 4.24 16.76 -6.90
N GLN A 172 4.11 16.90 -5.57
CA GLN A 172 4.81 16.07 -4.60
C GLN A 172 4.39 14.61 -4.72
N ARG A 173 3.09 14.35 -4.96
CA ARG A 173 2.55 12.99 -5.17
C ARG A 173 3.15 12.34 -6.39
N MET A 174 3.22 13.05 -7.52
CA MET A 174 3.83 12.54 -8.75
C MET A 174 5.29 12.15 -8.53
N ARG A 175 6.09 13.05 -7.91
CA ARG A 175 7.50 12.77 -7.58
C ARG A 175 7.64 11.60 -6.61
N PHE A 176 6.72 11.47 -5.65
CA PHE A 176 6.77 10.37 -4.68
C PHE A 176 6.41 9.02 -5.33
N ARG A 177 5.45 9.01 -6.28
CA ARG A 177 5.15 7.83 -7.11
C ARG A 177 6.37 7.37 -7.90
N GLU A 178 7.12 8.28 -8.50
CA GLU A 178 8.38 7.95 -9.18
C GLU A 178 9.39 7.27 -8.23
N LEU A 179 9.56 7.79 -7.03
CA LEU A 179 10.44 7.20 -6.02
C LEU A 179 9.99 5.79 -5.62
N ILE A 180 8.67 5.56 -5.47
CA ILE A 180 8.13 4.21 -5.18
C ILE A 180 8.38 3.27 -6.36
N ALA A 181 8.16 3.71 -7.60
CA ALA A 181 8.39 2.90 -8.79
C ALA A 181 9.86 2.45 -8.89
N GLN A 182 10.81 3.39 -8.72
CA GLN A 182 12.24 3.10 -8.68
C GLN A 182 12.63 2.16 -7.52
N ALA A 183 12.06 2.41 -6.32
CA ALA A 183 12.29 1.55 -5.17
C ALA A 183 11.72 0.15 -5.36
N GLY A 184 10.72 -0.03 -6.20
CA GLY A 184 10.08 -1.31 -6.53
C GLY A 184 10.86 -2.17 -7.53
N GLU A 185 11.87 -1.61 -8.20
CA GLU A 185 12.68 -2.38 -9.15
C GLU A 185 13.42 -3.52 -8.45
N GLY A 186 13.14 -4.75 -8.87
CA GLY A 186 13.74 -5.96 -8.30
C GLY A 186 13.27 -6.35 -6.88
N ARG A 187 12.29 -5.63 -6.30
CA ARG A 187 11.76 -5.86 -4.95
C ARG A 187 10.27 -6.16 -4.97
N THR A 188 9.76 -6.63 -3.85
CA THR A 188 8.33 -6.70 -3.58
C THR A 188 7.91 -5.47 -2.78
N VAL A 189 6.98 -4.70 -3.32
CA VAL A 189 6.40 -3.52 -2.65
C VAL A 189 4.91 -3.74 -2.42
N LEU A 190 4.48 -3.60 -1.18
CA LEU A 190 3.07 -3.60 -0.81
C LEU A 190 2.68 -2.18 -0.37
N LEU A 191 1.80 -1.57 -1.13
CA LEU A 191 1.35 -0.19 -0.96
C LEU A 191 -0.12 -0.18 -0.55
N SER A 192 -0.47 0.31 0.65
CA SER A 192 -1.88 0.59 0.94
C SER A 192 -2.30 1.94 0.40
N THR A 193 -3.49 2.01 -0.14
CA THR A 193 -4.12 3.27 -0.58
C THR A 193 -5.64 3.13 -0.61
N HIS A 194 -6.33 4.26 -0.53
CA HIS A 194 -7.75 4.36 -0.87
C HIS A 194 -7.97 5.07 -2.23
N GLN A 195 -6.88 5.45 -2.92
CA GLN A 195 -6.91 6.17 -4.18
C GLN A 195 -6.68 5.22 -5.35
N THR A 196 -7.67 5.10 -6.23
CA THR A 196 -7.60 4.25 -7.43
C THR A 196 -6.55 4.74 -8.42
N GLU A 197 -6.25 6.05 -8.44
CA GLU A 197 -5.18 6.62 -9.27
C GLU A 197 -3.78 6.09 -8.93
N ASP A 198 -3.46 5.93 -7.63
CA ASP A 198 -2.17 5.36 -7.22
C ASP A 198 -2.03 3.93 -7.71
N VAL A 199 -3.12 3.15 -7.63
CA VAL A 199 -3.15 1.78 -8.14
C VAL A 199 -2.95 1.74 -9.65
N ALA A 200 -3.67 2.59 -10.40
CA ALA A 200 -3.59 2.65 -11.86
C ALA A 200 -2.19 3.03 -12.37
N MET A 201 -1.49 3.91 -11.65
CA MET A 201 -0.19 4.44 -12.07
C MET A 201 1.01 3.60 -11.63
N LEU A 202 0.92 2.93 -10.47
CA LEU A 202 2.09 2.29 -9.84
C LEU A 202 2.02 0.76 -9.82
N CYS A 203 0.80 0.19 -9.78
CA CYS A 203 0.64 -1.19 -9.36
C CYS A 203 0.51 -2.14 -10.53
N HIS A 204 1.28 -3.24 -10.51
CA HIS A 204 1.11 -4.37 -11.44
C HIS A 204 -0.03 -5.29 -11.00
N ARG A 205 -0.27 -5.35 -9.69
CA ARG A 205 -1.34 -6.12 -9.06
C ARG A 205 -2.11 -5.26 -8.08
N VAL A 206 -3.37 -5.61 -7.86
CA VAL A 206 -4.23 -4.98 -6.86
C VAL A 206 -4.96 -6.04 -6.05
N VAL A 207 -4.99 -5.82 -4.75
CA VAL A 207 -5.80 -6.58 -3.79
C VAL A 207 -6.82 -5.62 -3.21
N VAL A 208 -8.11 -5.92 -3.35
CA VAL A 208 -9.17 -5.13 -2.75
C VAL A 208 -9.60 -5.76 -1.44
N MET A 209 -9.60 -4.98 -0.36
CA MET A 209 -10.09 -5.38 0.95
C MET A 209 -11.34 -4.61 1.35
N ALA A 210 -12.30 -5.32 1.96
CA ALA A 210 -13.44 -4.72 2.64
C ALA A 210 -13.83 -5.57 3.85
N ALA A 211 -14.17 -4.90 4.96
CA ALA A 211 -14.60 -5.56 6.20
C ALA A 211 -13.66 -6.69 6.67
N GLY A 212 -12.35 -6.46 6.62
CA GLY A 212 -11.33 -7.41 7.06
C GLY A 212 -11.06 -8.59 6.11
N ARG A 213 -11.70 -8.65 4.95
CA ARG A 213 -11.59 -9.76 3.99
C ARG A 213 -11.06 -9.29 2.63
N ILE A 214 -10.42 -10.21 1.90
CA ILE A 214 -10.07 -9.99 0.50
C ILE A 214 -11.35 -10.15 -0.35
N ARG A 215 -11.61 -9.16 -1.21
CA ARG A 215 -12.74 -9.14 -2.13
C ARG A 215 -12.33 -9.36 -3.59
N PHE A 216 -11.09 -9.04 -3.90
CA PHE A 216 -10.53 -9.21 -5.23
C PHE A 216 -9.01 -9.30 -5.15
N GLU A 217 -8.42 -10.10 -6.01
CA GLU A 217 -6.99 -10.17 -6.29
C GLU A 217 -6.79 -10.31 -7.80
N GLY A 218 -5.98 -9.44 -8.41
CA GLY A 218 -5.73 -9.47 -9.84
C GLY A 218 -4.90 -8.28 -10.31
N THR A 219 -4.95 -8.00 -11.60
CA THR A 219 -4.36 -6.80 -12.21
C THR A 219 -5.34 -5.62 -12.17
N PRO A 220 -4.86 -4.36 -12.25
CA PRO A 220 -5.74 -3.19 -12.40
C PRO A 220 -6.69 -3.31 -13.59
N ALA A 221 -6.22 -3.87 -14.72
CA ALA A 221 -7.06 -4.10 -15.90
C ALA A 221 -8.18 -5.13 -15.66
N GLU A 222 -7.92 -6.17 -14.86
CA GLU A 222 -8.94 -7.14 -14.47
C GLU A 222 -9.98 -6.52 -13.55
N LEU A 223 -9.56 -5.65 -12.62
CA LEU A 223 -10.49 -4.92 -11.77
C LEU A 223 -11.39 -3.99 -12.60
N THR A 224 -10.82 -3.24 -13.56
CA THR A 224 -11.57 -2.38 -14.48
C THR A 224 -12.58 -3.18 -15.30
N ARG A 225 -12.18 -4.34 -15.83
CA ARG A 225 -13.06 -5.21 -16.63
C ARG A 225 -14.30 -5.72 -15.88
N ARG A 226 -14.28 -5.79 -14.55
CA ARG A 226 -15.47 -6.13 -13.75
C ARG A 226 -16.64 -5.17 -13.96
N ALA A 227 -16.34 -3.94 -14.38
CA ALA A 227 -17.34 -2.91 -14.68
C ALA A 227 -17.72 -2.84 -16.19
N SER A 228 -17.17 -3.70 -17.05
CA SER A 228 -17.52 -3.73 -18.48
C SER A 228 -19.00 -4.02 -18.66
N GLY A 229 -19.70 -3.15 -19.41
CA GLY A 229 -21.15 -3.24 -19.62
C GLY A 229 -22.01 -2.91 -18.41
N ARG A 230 -21.40 -2.39 -17.32
CA ARG A 230 -22.06 -2.07 -16.06
C ARG A 230 -21.95 -0.60 -15.67
N VAL A 231 -21.54 0.26 -16.61
CA VAL A 231 -21.40 1.70 -16.41
C VAL A 231 -22.19 2.39 -17.53
N TRP A 232 -23.05 3.34 -17.17
CA TRP A 232 -23.88 4.05 -18.15
C TRP A 232 -24.09 5.52 -17.81
N SER A 233 -24.45 6.32 -18.83
CA SER A 233 -24.84 7.71 -18.72
C SER A 233 -26.35 7.86 -18.62
N SER A 234 -26.82 8.87 -17.86
CA SER A 234 -28.23 9.26 -17.82
C SER A 234 -28.37 10.77 -17.50
N ALA A 235 -29.53 11.36 -17.81
CA ALA A 235 -29.83 12.76 -17.48
C ALA A 235 -30.06 12.98 -15.97
N GLU A 236 -30.63 11.97 -15.30
CA GLU A 236 -30.87 11.95 -13.85
C GLU A 236 -30.18 10.74 -13.22
N ARG A 237 -29.98 10.79 -11.90
CA ARG A 237 -29.44 9.65 -11.16
C ARG A 237 -30.42 8.47 -11.24
N ASP A 238 -29.95 7.33 -11.70
CA ASP A 238 -30.76 6.12 -11.69
C ASP A 238 -30.87 5.58 -10.23
N PRO A 239 -32.09 5.51 -9.68
CA PRO A 239 -32.28 5.01 -8.33
C PRO A 239 -31.94 3.52 -8.17
N ALA A 240 -31.93 2.74 -9.25
CA ALA A 240 -31.52 1.34 -9.27
C ALA A 240 -30.00 1.17 -9.40
N ALA A 241 -29.28 2.24 -9.73
CA ALA A 241 -27.82 2.19 -9.79
C ALA A 241 -27.23 1.97 -8.39
N ARG A 242 -26.25 1.08 -8.32
CA ARG A 242 -25.49 0.78 -7.10
C ARG A 242 -24.70 2.00 -6.59
N ALA A 243 -24.07 2.71 -7.52
CA ALA A 243 -23.44 4.00 -7.29
C ALA A 243 -23.76 4.94 -8.47
N GLY A 244 -23.82 6.24 -8.19
CA GLY A 244 -24.04 7.22 -9.26
C GLY A 244 -23.70 8.63 -8.77
N TRP A 245 -23.03 9.38 -9.63
CA TRP A 245 -22.63 10.77 -9.34
C TRP A 245 -22.76 11.64 -10.60
N ARG A 246 -22.96 12.93 -10.36
CA ARG A 246 -23.04 13.90 -11.44
C ARG A 246 -21.65 14.23 -11.95
N THR A 247 -21.47 14.13 -13.27
CA THR A 247 -20.21 14.50 -13.94
C THR A 247 -20.13 16.02 -14.18
N GLY A 248 -18.95 16.53 -14.49
CA GLY A 248 -18.75 17.92 -14.86
C GLY A 248 -19.48 18.33 -16.15
N THR A 249 -19.89 17.37 -16.99
CA THR A 249 -20.70 17.60 -18.21
C THR A 249 -22.20 17.72 -17.92
N GLY A 250 -22.63 17.50 -16.66
CA GLY A 250 -24.01 17.66 -16.23
C GLY A 250 -24.86 16.38 -16.28
N THR A 251 -24.35 15.31 -16.89
CA THR A 251 -24.98 13.97 -16.89
C THR A 251 -24.60 13.20 -15.62
N PHE A 252 -25.30 12.10 -15.34
CA PHE A 252 -24.93 11.16 -14.28
C PHE A 252 -24.15 9.99 -14.86
N ARG A 253 -23.06 9.63 -14.20
CA ARG A 253 -22.37 8.35 -14.37
C ARG A 253 -22.94 7.39 -13.33
N ASN A 254 -23.49 6.27 -13.78
CA ASN A 254 -24.08 5.25 -12.92
C ASN A 254 -23.31 3.95 -13.07
N VAL A 255 -23.22 3.19 -11.96
CA VAL A 255 -22.52 1.91 -11.87
C VAL A 255 -23.49 0.87 -11.30
N GLY A 256 -23.62 -0.28 -11.94
CA GLY A 256 -24.52 -1.34 -11.51
C GLY A 256 -25.07 -2.15 -12.70
N ASP A 257 -26.36 -2.43 -12.68
CA ASP A 257 -27.04 -3.13 -13.76
C ASP A 257 -27.81 -2.12 -14.64
N PRO A 258 -27.30 -1.83 -15.86
CA PRO A 258 -27.89 -0.80 -16.70
C PRO A 258 -29.30 -1.19 -17.21
N PRO A 259 -30.24 -0.25 -17.32
CA PRO A 259 -31.53 -0.50 -17.95
C PRO A 259 -31.36 -0.77 -19.44
N LYS A 260 -32.37 -1.41 -20.05
CA LYS A 260 -32.35 -1.68 -21.50
C LYS A 260 -32.24 -0.39 -22.30
N GLY A 261 -31.27 -0.35 -23.23
CA GLY A 261 -31.04 0.81 -24.10
C GLY A 261 -30.22 1.92 -23.43
N ALA A 262 -29.66 1.70 -22.26
CA ALA A 262 -28.75 2.66 -21.61
C ALA A 262 -27.53 2.94 -22.49
N GLU A 263 -27.07 4.19 -22.51
CA GLU A 263 -25.83 4.60 -23.12
C GLU A 263 -24.66 4.15 -22.24
N LEU A 264 -24.00 3.07 -22.68
CA LEU A 264 -22.87 2.51 -21.92
C LEU A 264 -21.63 3.39 -22.04
N LEU A 265 -20.89 3.49 -20.94
CA LEU A 265 -19.63 4.22 -20.83
C LEU A 265 -18.47 3.25 -20.67
N GLU A 266 -17.29 3.67 -21.12
CA GLU A 266 -16.04 2.97 -20.84
C GLU A 266 -15.80 2.92 -19.31
N PRO A 267 -15.53 1.72 -18.75
CA PRO A 267 -15.30 1.57 -17.33
C PRO A 267 -13.94 2.11 -16.90
N THR A 268 -13.90 2.64 -15.68
CA THR A 268 -12.66 3.02 -14.99
C THR A 268 -12.30 2.02 -13.90
N LEU A 269 -11.08 2.14 -13.35
CA LEU A 269 -10.67 1.35 -12.19
C LEU A 269 -11.58 1.60 -10.99
N GLU A 270 -12.04 2.85 -10.80
CA GLU A 270 -12.95 3.22 -9.73
C GLU A 270 -14.30 2.51 -9.85
N ASP A 271 -14.85 2.40 -11.06
CA ASP A 271 -16.10 1.68 -11.28
C ASP A 271 -15.97 0.20 -10.90
N GLY A 272 -14.86 -0.45 -11.32
CA GLY A 272 -14.57 -1.83 -10.97
C GLY A 272 -14.37 -2.03 -9.46
N TYR A 273 -13.73 -1.07 -8.81
CA TYR A 273 -13.57 -1.05 -7.36
C TYR A 273 -14.90 -0.93 -6.65
N LEU A 274 -15.77 0.02 -7.04
CA LEU A 274 -17.09 0.20 -6.44
C LEU A 274 -17.96 -1.07 -6.54
N LEU A 275 -17.92 -1.75 -7.69
CA LEU A 275 -18.63 -3.02 -7.88
C LEU A 275 -18.08 -4.16 -7.01
N THR A 276 -16.82 -4.07 -6.60
CA THR A 276 -16.17 -5.13 -5.82
C THR A 276 -16.43 -4.99 -4.31
N LEU A 277 -16.70 -3.78 -3.81
CA LEU A 277 -16.85 -3.54 -2.37
C LEU A 277 -18.00 -4.32 -1.72
N ASP A 278 -19.11 -4.55 -2.43
CA ASP A 278 -20.32 -5.19 -1.92
C ASP A 278 -20.53 -6.64 -2.43
N GLY A 279 -19.60 -7.17 -3.24
CA GLY A 279 -19.64 -8.54 -3.76
C GLY A 279 -19.34 -9.59 -2.70
N GLU A 280 -19.70 -10.85 -2.96
CA GLU A 280 -19.22 -11.99 -2.18
C GLU A 280 -17.68 -12.06 -2.19
N PRO A 281 -17.05 -12.66 -1.13
CA PRO A 281 -15.61 -12.84 -1.08
C PRO A 281 -15.12 -13.53 -2.35
N ALA A 282 -13.98 -13.09 -2.89
CA ALA A 282 -13.38 -13.76 -4.04
C ALA A 282 -13.03 -15.20 -3.64
N GLU A 283 -13.44 -16.19 -4.48
CA GLU A 283 -12.84 -17.52 -4.43
C GLU A 283 -11.34 -17.37 -4.72
N VAL A 284 -10.53 -17.67 -3.73
CA VAL A 284 -9.07 -17.71 -3.89
C VAL A 284 -8.79 -18.92 -4.78
N ALA A 285 -8.37 -18.70 -6.02
CA ALA A 285 -7.89 -19.77 -6.88
C ALA A 285 -6.71 -20.47 -6.19
N ALA A 286 -6.84 -21.77 -6.01
CA ALA A 286 -5.91 -22.65 -5.31
C ALA A 286 -4.54 -22.73 -6.01
#